data_441a2b46df97ec989e3cd422e2cac378
#
_entry.id   441a2b46df97ec989e3cd422e2cac378
#
_cell.length_a   1.000
_cell.length_b   1.000
_cell.length_c   1.000
_cell.angle_alpha   90.00
_cell.angle_beta   90.00
_cell.angle_gamma   90.00
#
_symmetry.space_group_name_H-M   'P 1'
#
loop_
_entity.id
_entity.type
_entity.pdbx_description
1 polymer ?
#
loop_
_entity_poly.entity_id
_entity_poly.type
_entity_poly.pdbx_seq_one_letter_code
_entity_poly.pdbx_strand_id
1 'polypeptide(L)'
;MWPAFAVLTVFDGLLLHLRPIAGEHIGVVEGLLLGCLFNLVAVAVVAPMVGAVVRRRWRPDLPRIVAHDYAGTALVLAVSVGVVVAGLAHHPQVRERKADFRAQAVAVRSYVIAQAPGYVRQLPRATTLRLESDLYRTCVPGGSERRLCLIVNTDQSPPGVSRDPSAEPNESLARAGAYRP
;
A
#
# COMPACT_ATOMS: atom_id res chain seq x y z
N MET A 1 -16.57 4.10 -26.17
CA MET A 1 -16.40 3.83 -24.71
C MET A 1 -15.63 2.56 -24.38
N TRP A 2 -16.04 1.37 -24.84
CA TRP A 2 -15.43 0.10 -24.39
C TRP A 2 -13.90 0.00 -24.48
N PRO A 3 -13.25 0.36 -25.63
CA PRO A 3 -11.80 0.28 -25.69
C PRO A 3 -11.09 1.24 -24.73
N ALA A 4 -11.61 2.47 -24.57
CA ALA A 4 -11.04 3.43 -23.64
C ALA A 4 -11.20 2.97 -22.19
N PHE A 5 -12.35 2.41 -21.82
CA PHE A 5 -12.60 1.84 -20.50
C PHE A 5 -11.59 0.71 -20.21
N ALA A 6 -11.42 -0.24 -21.13
CA ALA A 6 -10.51 -1.36 -20.93
C ALA A 6 -9.04 -0.90 -20.79
N VAL A 7 -8.59 -0.01 -21.67
CA VAL A 7 -7.20 0.51 -21.63
C VAL A 7 -6.93 1.29 -20.36
N LEU A 8 -7.83 2.20 -19.96
CA LEU A 8 -7.64 2.99 -18.74
C LEU A 8 -7.76 2.15 -17.48
N THR A 9 -8.64 1.16 -17.45
CA THR A 9 -8.72 0.23 -16.30
C THR A 9 -7.44 -0.59 -16.12
N VAL A 10 -6.84 -1.08 -17.21
CA VAL A 10 -5.54 -1.77 -17.14
C VAL A 10 -4.45 -0.81 -16.70
N PHE A 11 -4.43 0.40 -17.24
CA PHE A 11 -3.48 1.44 -16.85
C PHE A 11 -3.58 1.80 -15.36
N ASP A 12 -4.79 2.02 -14.85
CA ASP A 12 -5.03 2.33 -13.44
C ASP A 12 -4.61 1.17 -12.52
N GLY A 13 -4.91 -0.07 -12.90
CA GLY A 13 -4.50 -1.26 -12.16
C GLY A 13 -2.97 -1.42 -12.11
N LEU A 14 -2.28 -1.17 -13.23
CA LEU A 14 -0.81 -1.18 -13.27
C LEU A 14 -0.21 -0.02 -12.46
N LEU A 15 -0.80 1.17 -12.51
CA LEU A 15 -0.36 2.29 -11.68
C LEU A 15 -0.47 1.98 -10.19
N LEU A 16 -1.60 1.40 -9.74
CA LEU A 16 -1.80 1.00 -8.35
C LEU A 16 -0.79 -0.06 -7.91
N HIS A 17 -0.43 -0.99 -8.80
CA HIS A 17 0.61 -1.99 -8.53
C HIS A 17 2.01 -1.37 -8.44
N LEU A 18 2.38 -0.52 -9.41
CA LEU A 18 3.72 0.08 -9.49
C LEU A 18 3.94 1.20 -8.46
N ARG A 19 2.85 1.91 -8.08
CA ARG A 19 2.88 3.02 -7.13
C ARG A 19 1.77 2.87 -6.09
N PRO A 20 1.93 1.95 -5.13
CA PRO A 20 0.91 1.73 -4.11
C PRO A 20 0.68 3.00 -3.29
N ILE A 21 -0.57 3.43 -3.20
CA ILE A 21 -0.99 4.63 -2.48
C ILE A 21 -0.80 4.44 -0.97
N ALA A 22 -1.00 3.22 -0.47
CA ALA A 22 -0.95 2.90 0.96
C ALA A 22 0.41 2.37 1.45
N GLY A 23 1.44 2.29 0.60
CA GLY A 23 2.77 1.79 0.97
C GLY A 23 2.88 0.26 1.08
N GLU A 24 1.80 -0.47 0.98
CA GLU A 24 1.77 -1.94 0.89
C GLU A 24 1.85 -2.38 -0.57
N HIS A 25 2.47 -3.55 -0.80
CA HIS A 25 2.51 -4.13 -2.14
C HIS A 25 1.12 -4.66 -2.51
N ILE A 26 0.41 -3.91 -3.36
CA ILE A 26 -0.83 -4.39 -3.98
C ILE A 26 -0.44 -5.32 -5.13
N GLY A 27 -0.96 -6.55 -5.13
CA GLY A 27 -0.77 -7.50 -6.22
C GLY A 27 -1.35 -6.96 -7.54
N VAL A 28 -0.85 -7.43 -8.68
CA VAL A 28 -1.35 -7.02 -10.01
C VAL A 28 -2.87 -7.25 -10.12
N VAL A 29 -3.34 -8.42 -9.66
CA VAL A 29 -4.76 -8.79 -9.70
C VAL A 29 -5.59 -7.87 -8.81
N GLU A 30 -5.13 -7.58 -7.60
CA GLU A 30 -5.80 -6.67 -6.66
C GLU A 30 -5.85 -5.24 -7.22
N GLY A 31 -4.77 -4.76 -7.80
CA GLY A 31 -4.71 -3.46 -8.47
C GLY A 31 -5.69 -3.36 -9.65
N LEU A 32 -5.78 -4.41 -10.48
CA LEU A 32 -6.73 -4.48 -11.59
C LEU A 32 -8.19 -4.51 -11.11
N LEU A 33 -8.47 -5.26 -10.04
CA LEU A 33 -9.82 -5.30 -9.45
C LEU A 33 -10.24 -3.95 -8.88
N LEU A 34 -9.34 -3.26 -8.19
CA LEU A 34 -9.59 -1.92 -7.65
C LEU A 34 -9.78 -0.91 -8.78
N GLY A 35 -8.92 -0.89 -9.79
CA GLY A 35 -9.07 -0.02 -10.97
C GLY A 35 -10.37 -0.28 -11.72
N CYS A 36 -10.75 -1.55 -11.90
CA CYS A 36 -12.01 -1.94 -12.49
C CYS A 36 -13.21 -1.45 -11.67
N LEU A 37 -13.17 -1.62 -10.35
CA LEU A 37 -14.23 -1.19 -9.44
C LEU A 37 -14.44 0.34 -9.51
N PHE A 38 -13.37 1.13 -9.41
CA PHE A 38 -13.45 2.58 -9.49
C PHE A 38 -13.99 3.06 -10.83
N ASN A 39 -13.50 2.52 -11.93
CA ASN A 39 -13.97 2.88 -13.27
C ASN A 39 -15.42 2.43 -13.52
N LEU A 40 -15.81 1.27 -12.98
CA LEU A 40 -17.19 0.79 -13.10
C LEU A 40 -18.16 1.69 -12.32
N VAL A 41 -17.80 2.07 -11.09
CA VAL A 41 -18.61 3.02 -10.30
C VAL A 41 -18.70 4.38 -11.01
N ALA A 42 -17.59 4.89 -11.54
CA ALA A 42 -17.57 6.13 -12.29
C ALA A 42 -18.53 6.09 -13.50
N VAL A 43 -18.50 5.02 -14.28
CA VAL A 43 -19.33 4.89 -15.49
C VAL A 43 -20.78 4.52 -15.17
N ALA A 44 -21.02 3.60 -14.25
CA ALA A 44 -22.37 3.08 -13.99
C ALA A 44 -23.21 4.00 -13.09
N VAL A 45 -22.57 4.68 -12.13
CA VAL A 45 -23.27 5.48 -11.12
C VAL A 45 -23.12 6.99 -11.40
N VAL A 46 -21.88 7.44 -11.57
CA VAL A 46 -21.59 8.89 -11.64
C VAL A 46 -21.86 9.46 -13.03
N ALA A 47 -21.54 8.74 -14.11
CA ALA A 47 -21.71 9.24 -15.47
C ALA A 47 -23.17 9.56 -15.83
N PRO A 48 -24.18 8.77 -15.47
CA PRO A 48 -25.58 9.13 -15.70
C PRO A 48 -25.98 10.42 -15.00
N MET A 49 -25.52 10.63 -13.78
CA MET A 49 -25.84 11.84 -13.01
C MET A 49 -25.19 13.07 -13.64
N VAL A 50 -23.87 12.97 -13.94
CA VAL A 50 -23.13 14.07 -14.59
C VAL A 50 -23.68 14.35 -15.96
N GLY A 51 -23.96 13.34 -16.78
CA GLY A 51 -24.56 13.49 -18.10
C GLY A 51 -25.93 14.17 -18.07
N ALA A 52 -26.77 13.85 -17.07
CA ALA A 52 -28.05 14.50 -16.86
C ALA A 52 -27.87 15.99 -16.48
N VAL A 53 -26.92 16.31 -15.60
CA VAL A 53 -26.61 17.69 -15.20
C VAL A 53 -26.09 18.51 -16.38
N VAL A 54 -25.12 17.97 -17.13
CA VAL A 54 -24.52 18.61 -18.30
C VAL A 54 -25.61 18.94 -19.32
N ARG A 55 -26.51 17.97 -19.60
CA ARG A 55 -27.62 18.19 -20.53
C ARG A 55 -28.59 19.22 -20.01
N ARG A 56 -28.91 19.21 -18.72
CA ARG A 56 -29.91 20.15 -18.15
C ARG A 56 -29.40 21.59 -18.07
N ARG A 57 -28.10 21.78 -17.84
CA ARG A 57 -27.53 23.10 -17.56
C ARG A 57 -26.78 23.73 -18.73
N TRP A 58 -26.11 22.93 -19.55
CA TRP A 58 -25.17 23.46 -20.53
C TRP A 58 -25.48 23.09 -21.98
N ARG A 59 -26.00 21.88 -22.21
CA ARG A 59 -26.22 21.37 -23.59
C ARG A 59 -27.55 20.59 -23.70
N PRO A 60 -28.71 21.27 -23.66
CA PRO A 60 -30.02 20.62 -23.73
C PRO A 60 -30.30 19.93 -25.07
N ASP A 61 -29.61 20.33 -26.11
CA ASP A 61 -29.64 19.82 -27.47
C ASP A 61 -28.99 18.43 -27.66
N LEU A 62 -28.13 17.99 -26.71
CA LEU A 62 -27.44 16.72 -26.84
C LEU A 62 -28.33 15.50 -26.56
N PRO A 63 -28.28 14.46 -27.43
CA PRO A 63 -28.93 13.18 -27.14
C PRO A 63 -28.39 12.57 -25.84
N ARG A 64 -29.28 11.89 -25.09
CA ARG A 64 -28.88 11.27 -23.79
C ARG A 64 -27.66 10.35 -23.90
N ILE A 65 -27.62 9.50 -24.93
CA ILE A 65 -26.53 8.54 -25.16
C ILE A 65 -25.19 9.27 -25.32
N VAL A 66 -25.18 10.35 -26.12
CA VAL A 66 -23.97 11.14 -26.35
C VAL A 66 -23.49 11.84 -25.08
N ALA A 67 -24.44 12.43 -24.32
CA ALA A 67 -24.09 13.08 -23.05
C ALA A 67 -23.51 12.08 -22.01
N HIS A 68 -24.04 10.84 -21.94
CA HIS A 68 -23.53 9.80 -21.08
C HIS A 68 -22.15 9.29 -21.54
N ASP A 69 -21.94 9.19 -22.86
CA ASP A 69 -20.65 8.76 -23.43
C ASP A 69 -19.52 9.75 -23.11
N TYR A 70 -19.78 11.04 -23.28
CA TYR A 70 -18.85 12.10 -22.93
C TYR A 70 -18.58 12.14 -21.42
N ALA A 71 -19.64 12.07 -20.59
CA ALA A 71 -19.50 12.07 -19.15
C ALA A 71 -18.73 10.84 -18.66
N GLY A 72 -19.02 9.65 -19.20
CA GLY A 72 -18.32 8.42 -18.85
C GLY A 72 -16.84 8.46 -19.21
N THR A 73 -16.50 8.91 -20.41
CA THR A 73 -15.08 9.02 -20.83
C THR A 73 -14.33 10.05 -19.98
N ALA A 74 -14.93 11.21 -19.72
CA ALA A 74 -14.33 12.24 -18.88
C ALA A 74 -14.10 11.77 -17.43
N LEU A 75 -15.05 10.99 -16.89
CA LEU A 75 -14.92 10.45 -15.52
C LEU A 75 -13.85 9.37 -15.41
N VAL A 76 -13.75 8.45 -16.38
CA VAL A 76 -12.68 7.45 -16.38
C VAL A 76 -11.30 8.14 -16.47
N LEU A 77 -11.15 9.16 -17.30
CA LEU A 77 -9.94 9.98 -17.33
C LEU A 77 -9.68 10.69 -16.01
N ALA A 78 -10.72 11.24 -15.38
CA ALA A 78 -10.58 11.89 -14.06
C ALA A 78 -10.16 10.90 -12.96
N VAL A 79 -10.63 9.65 -12.99
CA VAL A 79 -10.17 8.58 -12.09
C VAL A 79 -8.68 8.32 -12.31
N SER A 80 -8.24 8.13 -13.55
CA SER A 80 -6.82 7.90 -13.87
C SER A 80 -5.93 9.07 -13.40
N VAL A 81 -6.34 10.30 -13.66
CA VAL A 81 -5.63 11.50 -13.17
C VAL A 81 -5.62 11.54 -11.64
N GLY A 82 -6.74 11.22 -10.99
CA GLY A 82 -6.84 11.14 -9.53
C GLY A 82 -5.88 10.13 -8.93
N VAL A 83 -5.76 8.93 -9.52
CA VAL A 83 -4.81 7.90 -9.10
C VAL A 83 -3.36 8.38 -9.24
N VAL A 84 -3.02 9.03 -10.36
CA VAL A 84 -1.68 9.60 -10.57
C VAL A 84 -1.36 10.67 -9.52
N VAL A 85 -2.28 11.62 -9.33
CA VAL A 85 -2.10 12.72 -8.35
C VAL A 85 -1.98 12.18 -6.94
N ALA A 86 -2.83 11.23 -6.55
CA ALA A 86 -2.75 10.58 -5.24
C ALA A 86 -1.40 9.84 -5.07
N GLY A 87 -0.96 9.09 -6.07
CA GLY A 87 0.34 8.41 -6.04
C GLY A 87 1.52 9.38 -5.92
N LEU A 88 1.47 10.54 -6.58
CA LEU A 88 2.49 11.57 -6.46
C LEU A 88 2.47 12.26 -5.09
N ALA A 89 1.29 12.58 -4.58
CA ALA A 89 1.13 13.23 -3.27
C ALA A 89 1.61 12.35 -2.11
N HIS A 90 1.42 11.03 -2.18
CA HIS A 90 1.84 10.09 -1.13
C HIS A 90 3.27 9.56 -1.31
N HIS A 91 3.93 9.89 -2.42
CA HIS A 91 5.28 9.41 -2.71
C HIS A 91 6.35 9.73 -1.64
N PRO A 92 6.37 10.92 -0.99
CA PRO A 92 7.31 11.20 0.10
C PRO A 92 7.14 10.23 1.28
N GLN A 93 5.90 10.03 1.74
CA GLN A 93 5.57 9.13 2.86
C GLN A 93 5.97 7.68 2.58
N VAL A 94 5.79 7.21 1.34
CA VAL A 94 6.22 5.86 0.93
C VAL A 94 7.75 5.75 0.94
N ARG A 95 8.47 6.81 0.58
CA ARG A 95 9.94 6.82 0.63
C ARG A 95 10.46 6.78 2.06
N GLU A 96 9.90 7.57 2.96
CA GLU A 96 10.24 7.58 4.38
C GLU A 96 10.02 6.20 5.00
N ARG A 97 8.83 5.61 4.83
CA ARG A 97 8.55 4.24 5.31
C ARG A 97 9.54 3.19 4.79
N LYS A 98 9.96 3.30 3.52
CA LYS A 98 10.97 2.40 2.95
C LYS A 98 12.36 2.64 3.53
N ALA A 99 12.69 3.89 3.85
CA ALA A 99 13.95 4.24 4.51
C ALA A 99 14.00 3.67 5.94
N ASP A 100 12.93 3.86 6.71
CA ASP A 100 12.80 3.34 8.08
C ASP A 100 12.89 1.82 8.11
N PHE A 101 12.18 1.15 7.19
CA PHE A 101 12.26 -0.31 7.09
C PHE A 101 13.66 -0.81 6.75
N ARG A 102 14.41 -0.09 5.90
CA ARG A 102 15.81 -0.42 5.61
C ARG A 102 16.72 -0.14 6.81
N ALA A 103 16.54 0.99 7.48
CA ALA A 103 17.29 1.35 8.66
C ALA A 103 17.10 0.31 9.78
N GLN A 104 15.84 -0.11 10.01
CA GLN A 104 15.50 -1.18 10.93
C GLN A 104 16.19 -2.51 10.56
N ALA A 105 16.17 -2.92 9.29
CA ALA A 105 16.79 -4.17 8.85
C ALA A 105 18.31 -4.15 9.04
N VAL A 106 18.95 -3.02 8.77
CA VAL A 106 20.40 -2.81 9.02
C VAL A 106 20.71 -2.88 10.52
N ALA A 107 19.91 -2.22 11.35
CA ALA A 107 20.08 -2.20 12.81
C ALA A 107 19.94 -3.60 13.41
N VAL A 108 18.91 -4.37 13.00
CA VAL A 108 18.73 -5.78 13.41
C VAL A 108 19.94 -6.62 13.00
N ARG A 109 20.38 -6.50 11.75
CA ARG A 109 21.53 -7.24 11.25
C ARG A 109 22.80 -6.94 12.06
N SER A 110 23.07 -5.67 12.31
CA SER A 110 24.24 -5.23 13.10
C SER A 110 24.18 -5.78 14.53
N TYR A 111 23.02 -5.70 15.17
CA TYR A 111 22.80 -6.25 16.51
C TYR A 111 23.03 -7.77 16.54
N VAL A 112 22.45 -8.51 15.60
CA VAL A 112 22.58 -9.97 15.54
C VAL A 112 24.02 -10.39 15.32
N ILE A 113 24.77 -9.71 14.45
CA ILE A 113 26.18 -10.01 14.21
C ILE A 113 27.00 -9.77 15.49
N ALA A 114 26.75 -8.67 16.21
CA ALA A 114 27.56 -8.28 17.38
C ALA A 114 27.19 -9.04 18.66
N GLN A 115 25.89 -9.27 18.89
CA GLN A 115 25.38 -9.74 20.19
C GLN A 115 24.77 -11.15 20.15
N ALA A 116 24.42 -11.66 18.95
CA ALA A 116 23.74 -12.94 18.81
C ALA A 116 24.19 -13.72 17.56
N PRO A 117 25.50 -14.02 17.39
CA PRO A 117 26.05 -14.59 16.14
C PRO A 117 25.41 -15.92 15.73
N GLY A 118 24.87 -16.68 16.68
CA GLY A 118 24.14 -17.93 16.39
C GLY A 118 22.87 -17.77 15.55
N TYR A 119 22.32 -16.54 15.45
CA TYR A 119 21.11 -16.24 14.68
C TYR A 119 21.40 -15.70 13.28
N VAL A 120 22.65 -15.43 12.91
CA VAL A 120 23.04 -14.82 11.62
C VAL A 120 22.50 -15.61 10.42
N ARG A 121 22.58 -16.93 10.47
CA ARG A 121 22.08 -17.82 9.38
C ARG A 121 20.55 -17.78 9.22
N GLN A 122 19.84 -17.35 10.25
CA GLN A 122 18.38 -17.31 10.27
C GLN A 122 17.82 -15.92 9.95
N LEU A 123 18.65 -14.90 9.79
CA LEU A 123 18.23 -13.55 9.41
C LEU A 123 17.31 -13.50 8.18
N PRO A 124 17.52 -14.30 7.11
CA PRO A 124 16.60 -14.29 5.96
C PRO A 124 15.17 -14.79 6.28
N ARG A 125 14.99 -15.47 7.42
CA ARG A 125 13.69 -15.96 7.90
C ARG A 125 13.07 -15.07 8.98
N ALA A 126 13.69 -13.92 9.26
CA ALA A 126 13.17 -12.97 10.23
C ALA A 126 11.79 -12.45 9.81
N THR A 127 10.90 -12.37 10.76
CA THR A 127 9.58 -11.74 10.58
C THR A 127 9.56 -10.39 11.28
N THR A 128 9.05 -9.36 10.61
CA THR A 128 8.96 -8.01 11.17
C THR A 128 7.51 -7.60 11.28
N LEU A 129 7.12 -7.11 12.45
CA LEU A 129 5.83 -6.50 12.73
C LEU A 129 6.07 -5.02 13.05
N ARG A 130 5.32 -4.14 12.42
CA ARG A 130 5.33 -2.72 12.74
C ARG A 130 4.36 -2.48 13.89
N LEU A 131 4.83 -1.93 14.98
CA LEU A 131 4.02 -1.61 16.16
C LEU A 131 3.47 -0.18 16.07
N GLU A 132 4.33 0.77 15.68
CA GLU A 132 4.02 2.20 15.49
C GLU A 132 4.72 2.73 14.24
N SER A 133 4.61 4.02 13.97
CA SER A 133 5.21 4.67 12.80
C SER A 133 6.71 4.38 12.63
N ASP A 134 7.41 4.36 13.72
CA ASP A 134 8.87 4.30 13.87
C ASP A 134 9.33 3.13 14.76
N LEU A 135 8.38 2.31 15.25
CA LEU A 135 8.67 1.19 16.16
C LEU A 135 8.38 -0.15 15.47
N TYR A 136 9.39 -0.97 15.37
CA TYR A 136 9.35 -2.27 14.71
C TYR A 136 9.74 -3.38 15.67
N ARG A 137 9.02 -4.49 15.61
CA ARG A 137 9.37 -5.72 16.30
C ARG A 137 9.81 -6.76 15.28
N THR A 138 11.07 -7.19 15.36
CA THR A 138 11.65 -8.20 14.46
C THR A 138 12.03 -9.43 15.22
N CYS A 139 11.48 -10.58 14.85
CA CYS A 139 11.78 -11.87 15.44
C CYS A 139 12.58 -12.74 14.46
N VAL A 140 13.76 -13.16 14.87
CA VAL A 140 14.63 -14.08 14.14
C VAL A 140 14.43 -15.47 14.74
N PRO A 141 13.99 -16.48 13.96
CA PRO A 141 13.85 -17.83 14.46
C PRO A 141 15.23 -18.42 14.82
N GLY A 142 15.30 -19.17 15.89
CA GLY A 142 16.49 -19.92 16.30
C GLY A 142 16.29 -21.42 16.07
N GLY A 143 17.33 -22.21 16.34
CA GLY A 143 17.17 -23.67 16.47
C GLY A 143 16.35 -24.01 17.72
N SER A 144 15.57 -25.12 17.69
CA SER A 144 14.81 -25.63 18.83
C SER A 144 13.84 -24.63 19.47
N GLU A 145 12.86 -24.11 18.70
CA GLU A 145 11.75 -23.24 19.15
C GLU A 145 12.16 -21.89 19.79
N ARG A 146 13.45 -21.63 19.95
CA ARG A 146 13.94 -20.36 20.47
C ARG A 146 13.82 -19.28 19.39
N ARG A 147 13.42 -18.08 19.81
CA ARG A 147 13.35 -16.90 18.96
C ARG A 147 14.10 -15.74 19.62
N LEU A 148 14.77 -14.95 18.80
CA LEU A 148 15.33 -13.68 19.21
C LEU A 148 14.42 -12.59 18.68
N CYS A 149 13.66 -11.95 19.55
CA CYS A 149 12.83 -10.82 19.19
C CYS A 149 13.51 -9.52 19.63
N LEU A 150 13.54 -8.55 18.73
CA LEU A 150 14.15 -7.24 18.90
C LEU A 150 13.12 -6.16 18.63
N ILE A 151 13.10 -5.13 19.47
CA ILE A 151 12.34 -3.91 19.23
C ILE A 151 13.32 -2.87 18.71
N VAL A 152 13.01 -2.28 17.57
CA VAL A 152 13.84 -1.29 16.89
C VAL A 152 13.06 0.01 16.77
N ASN A 153 13.63 1.09 17.29
CA ASN A 153 13.14 2.45 17.13
C ASN A 153 13.96 3.16 16.07
N THR A 154 13.31 3.54 14.96
CA THR A 154 13.94 4.22 13.82
C THR A 154 13.91 5.74 13.91
N ASP A 155 13.19 6.32 14.89
CA ASP A 155 13.23 7.77 15.18
C ASP A 155 14.59 8.22 15.70
N GLN A 156 15.40 7.30 16.19
CA GLN A 156 16.76 7.54 16.68
C GLN A 156 17.80 7.37 15.57
N SER A 157 18.86 8.16 15.62
CA SER A 157 20.00 8.02 14.69
C SER A 157 21.31 7.85 15.47
N PRO A 158 21.92 6.66 15.46
CA PRO A 158 21.49 5.41 14.82
C PRO A 158 20.23 4.81 15.49
N PRO A 159 19.47 3.96 14.77
CA PRO A 159 18.29 3.31 15.31
C PRO A 159 18.54 2.56 16.60
N GLY A 160 17.70 2.83 17.60
CA GLY A 160 17.77 2.15 18.90
C GLY A 160 17.30 0.69 18.78
N VAL A 161 18.08 -0.25 19.32
CA VAL A 161 17.73 -1.67 19.32
C VAL A 161 17.70 -2.19 20.74
N SER A 162 16.60 -2.78 21.15
CA SER A 162 16.44 -3.45 22.45
C SER A 162 15.93 -4.87 22.27
N ARG A 163 16.29 -5.75 23.18
CA ARG A 163 15.80 -7.12 23.18
C ARG A 163 14.40 -7.17 23.79
N ASP A 164 13.46 -7.78 23.07
CA ASP A 164 12.16 -8.12 23.63
C ASP A 164 12.28 -9.42 24.43
N PRO A 165 11.91 -9.43 25.71
CA PRO A 165 11.91 -10.64 26.52
C PRO A 165 10.84 -11.65 26.08
N SER A 166 9.79 -11.20 25.37
CA SER A 166 8.75 -12.07 24.84
C SER A 166 9.26 -12.85 23.63
N ALA A 167 9.20 -14.17 23.70
CA ALA A 167 9.52 -15.07 22.59
C ALA A 167 8.29 -15.38 21.72
N GLU A 168 7.18 -14.66 21.92
CA GLU A 168 5.93 -14.86 21.20
C GLU A 168 6.10 -14.52 19.70
N PRO A 169 5.58 -15.35 18.77
CA PRO A 169 5.69 -15.06 17.34
C PRO A 169 4.90 -13.82 16.95
N ASN A 170 5.38 -13.09 15.94
CA ASN A 170 4.69 -11.90 15.44
C ASN A 170 3.27 -12.21 14.92
N GLU A 171 3.05 -13.43 14.41
CA GLU A 171 1.74 -13.85 13.91
C GLU A 171 0.66 -13.94 15.00
N SER A 172 1.04 -14.31 16.23
CA SER A 172 0.09 -14.36 17.37
C SER A 172 -0.29 -12.95 17.82
N LEU A 173 0.69 -12.04 17.89
CA LEU A 173 0.46 -10.63 18.23
C LEU A 173 -0.41 -9.92 17.18
N ALA A 174 -0.16 -10.19 15.90
CA ALA A 174 -0.97 -9.65 14.82
C ALA A 174 -2.43 -10.12 14.90
N ARG A 175 -2.66 -11.40 15.23
CA ARG A 175 -4.03 -11.97 15.44
C ARG A 175 -4.71 -11.44 16.68
N ALA A 176 -3.97 -11.17 17.75
CA ALA A 176 -4.52 -10.61 18.99
C ALA A 176 -4.94 -9.14 18.89
N GLY A 177 -4.77 -8.51 17.72
CA GLY A 177 -5.14 -7.12 17.51
C GLY A 177 -4.20 -6.11 18.20
N ALA A 178 -3.02 -6.56 18.64
CA ALA A 178 -1.97 -5.68 19.14
C ALA A 178 -1.40 -4.75 18.03
N TYR A 179 -1.84 -4.99 16.78
CA TYR A 179 -1.54 -4.17 15.62
C TYR A 179 -2.86 -3.61 15.05
N ARG A 180 -3.03 -2.30 15.11
CA ARG A 180 -3.95 -1.54 14.24
C ARG A 180 -3.08 -0.88 13.15
N PRO A 181 -3.39 -1.17 11.86
CA PRO A 181 -2.69 -0.53 10.74
C PRO A 181 -2.90 0.98 10.71
#